data_a65950453fa5d37500d2628623cf3aeb
#
_entry.id   a65950453fa5d37500d2628623cf3aeb
#
_cell.length_a   1.000
_cell.length_b   1.000
_cell.length_c   1.000
_cell.angle_alpha   90.00
_cell.angle_beta   90.00
_cell.angle_gamma   90.00
#
_symmetry.space_group_name_H-M   'P 1'
#
loop_
_entity.id
_entity.type
_entity.pdbx_description
1 polymer ?
#
loop_
_entity_poly.entity_id
_entity_poly.type
_entity_poly.pdbx_seq_one_letter_code
_entity_poly.pdbx_strand_id
1 'polypeptide(L)'
;NAKALFYTDNHKLELLWTIIPAVVLTGFITYGLLTWSDVMNMQKNNDPMVVELYAQQFNWKARYAGEDNVLGKSNVRLIDIDRANILGVDENDIYSADDVITTELHLPVDRPVLFVMRSQDVLHSAYMPHFRAQMNCVPGMVTKFTFTPNVTTKEMRENPSMIDKVININNIREDK
;
A
#
# COMPACT_ATOMS: atom_id res chain seq x y z
N ASN A 1 46.95 46.42 1.22
CA ASN A 1 46.28 45.42 2.08
C ASN A 1 44.91 45.95 2.46
N ALA A 2 43.86 45.51 1.72
CA ALA A 2 42.48 45.81 2.08
C ALA A 2 42.14 44.99 3.33
N LYS A 3 41.73 45.68 4.41
CA LYS A 3 41.20 45.03 5.60
C LYS A 3 39.76 44.58 5.34
N ALA A 4 39.43 43.38 5.70
CA ALA A 4 38.06 42.89 5.64
C ALA A 4 37.16 43.72 6.56
N LEU A 5 35.96 44.07 6.08
CA LEU A 5 34.95 44.74 6.89
C LEU A 5 34.37 43.67 7.86
N PHE A 6 34.30 44.03 9.13
CA PHE A 6 33.68 43.21 10.15
C PHE A 6 32.21 43.56 10.25
N TYR A 7 31.35 42.62 9.76
CA TYR A 7 29.92 42.67 9.92
C TYR A 7 29.50 41.60 10.94
N THR A 8 28.86 42.04 12.02
CA THR A 8 28.36 41.14 13.08
C THR A 8 27.02 40.50 12.69
N ASP A 9 26.19 41.26 12.03
CA ASP A 9 24.87 40.84 11.61
C ASP A 9 24.34 41.67 10.40
N ASN A 10 23.40 41.12 9.69
CA ASN A 10 22.65 41.83 8.65
C ASN A 10 21.19 41.41 8.69
N HIS A 11 20.38 42.11 9.46
CA HIS A 11 18.98 41.79 9.69
C HIS A 11 18.14 41.69 8.40
N LYS A 12 18.45 42.49 7.36
CA LYS A 12 17.76 42.40 6.07
C LYS A 12 18.07 41.10 5.33
N LEU A 13 19.33 40.71 5.35
CA LEU A 13 19.78 39.48 4.72
C LEU A 13 19.24 38.25 5.49
N GLU A 14 19.27 38.31 6.80
CA GLU A 14 18.72 37.30 7.70
C GLU A 14 17.22 37.06 7.43
N LEU A 15 16.46 38.13 7.34
CA LEU A 15 15.03 38.10 7.02
C LEU A 15 14.78 37.49 5.64
N LEU A 16 15.60 37.81 4.65
CA LEU A 16 15.48 37.32 3.29
C LEU A 16 15.71 35.80 3.21
N TRP A 17 16.80 35.29 3.81
CA TRP A 17 17.10 33.85 3.76
C TRP A 17 16.22 33.02 4.70
N THR A 18 15.50 33.66 5.63
CA THR A 18 14.51 32.96 6.47
C THR A 18 13.15 32.93 5.79
N ILE A 19 12.68 34.06 5.27
CA ILE A 19 11.32 34.14 4.72
C ILE A 19 11.20 33.42 3.37
N ILE A 20 12.18 33.55 2.47
CA ILE A 20 12.10 32.89 1.17
C ILE A 20 12.01 31.39 1.29
N PRO A 21 12.93 30.69 2.01
CA PRO A 21 12.81 29.24 2.22
C PRO A 21 11.53 28.86 2.96
N ALA A 22 11.09 29.63 3.95
CA ALA A 22 9.86 29.35 4.69
C ALA A 22 8.62 29.38 3.77
N VAL A 23 8.50 30.35 2.89
CA VAL A 23 7.40 30.44 1.91
C VAL A 23 7.44 29.28 0.92
N VAL A 24 8.64 28.95 0.39
CA VAL A 24 8.82 27.83 -0.55
C VAL A 24 8.46 26.50 0.12
N LEU A 25 8.97 26.26 1.34
CA LEU A 25 8.65 25.04 2.09
C LEU A 25 7.16 24.92 2.43
N THR A 26 6.53 26.04 2.82
CA THR A 26 5.09 26.06 3.07
C THR A 26 4.31 25.65 1.82
N GLY A 27 4.71 26.16 0.64
CA GLY A 27 4.12 25.75 -0.63
C GLY A 27 4.27 24.25 -0.91
N PHE A 28 5.47 23.71 -0.72
CA PHE A 28 5.71 22.26 -0.90
C PHE A 28 4.95 21.41 0.09
N ILE A 29 4.90 21.79 1.37
CA ILE A 29 4.15 21.06 2.40
C ILE A 29 2.66 21.07 2.08
N THR A 30 2.10 22.20 1.71
CA THR A 30 0.68 22.32 1.35
C THR A 30 0.37 21.44 0.14
N TYR A 31 1.17 21.51 -0.92
CA TYR A 31 1.02 20.67 -2.09
C TYR A 31 1.14 19.17 -1.75
N GLY A 32 2.12 18.80 -0.92
CA GLY A 32 2.31 17.42 -0.45
C GLY A 32 1.12 16.89 0.35
N LEU A 33 0.56 17.70 1.25
CA LEU A 33 -0.63 17.32 2.03
C LEU A 33 -1.87 17.12 1.15
N LEU A 34 -2.08 17.99 0.16
CA LEU A 34 -3.20 17.85 -0.79
C LEU A 34 -3.05 16.57 -1.62
N THR A 35 -1.86 16.31 -2.14
CA THR A 35 -1.56 15.09 -2.91
C THR A 35 -1.72 13.83 -2.04
N TRP A 36 -1.21 13.86 -0.81
CA TRP A 36 -1.38 12.76 0.15
C TRP A 36 -2.86 12.50 0.43
N SER A 37 -3.64 13.54 0.69
CA SER A 37 -5.07 13.43 0.93
C SER A 37 -5.81 12.80 -0.26
N ASP A 38 -5.43 13.14 -1.49
CA ASP A 38 -6.04 12.56 -2.69
C ASP A 38 -5.68 11.07 -2.87
N VAL A 39 -4.41 10.71 -2.66
CA VAL A 39 -3.95 9.31 -2.76
C VAL A 39 -4.57 8.41 -1.70
N MET A 40 -4.74 8.94 -0.47
CA MET A 40 -5.30 8.19 0.66
C MET A 40 -6.83 8.26 0.75
N ASN A 41 -7.48 8.90 -0.20
CA ASN A 41 -8.94 9.01 -0.22
C ASN A 41 -9.59 7.72 -0.72
N MET A 42 -10.00 6.87 0.24
CA MET A 42 -10.67 5.58 -0.06
C MET A 42 -12.07 5.74 -0.65
N GLN A 43 -12.70 6.91 -0.49
CA GLN A 43 -14.06 7.20 -0.98
C GLN A 43 -14.07 7.75 -2.41
N LYS A 44 -12.92 8.03 -3.00
CA LYS A 44 -12.80 8.59 -4.35
C LYS A 44 -13.36 7.65 -5.43
N ASN A 45 -13.32 6.35 -5.17
CA ASN A 45 -13.74 5.32 -6.11
C ASN A 45 -15.13 4.80 -5.73
N ASN A 46 -16.07 4.91 -6.66
CA ASN A 46 -17.39 4.32 -6.50
C ASN A 46 -17.28 2.79 -6.64
N ASP A 47 -17.82 2.06 -5.68
CA ASP A 47 -17.91 0.60 -5.65
C ASP A 47 -16.58 -0.15 -5.92
N PRO A 48 -15.53 0.08 -5.10
CA PRO A 48 -14.29 -0.66 -5.23
C PRO A 48 -14.50 -2.14 -4.85
N MET A 49 -13.84 -3.06 -5.54
CA MET A 49 -13.76 -4.44 -5.09
C MET A 49 -13.00 -4.49 -3.75
N VAL A 50 -13.58 -5.07 -2.72
CA VAL A 50 -12.95 -5.16 -1.40
C VAL A 50 -12.17 -6.45 -1.27
N VAL A 51 -10.90 -6.33 -0.92
CA VAL A 51 -10.01 -7.49 -0.71
C VAL A 51 -9.24 -7.29 0.59
N GLU A 52 -9.36 -8.24 1.52
CA GLU A 52 -8.49 -8.28 2.68
C GLU A 52 -7.20 -9.02 2.35
N LEU A 53 -6.07 -8.40 2.66
CA LEU A 53 -4.75 -9.03 2.57
C LEU A 53 -4.23 -9.30 3.99
N TYR A 54 -4.10 -10.58 4.31
CA TYR A 54 -3.67 -11.05 5.61
C TYR A 54 -2.26 -11.62 5.56
N ALA A 55 -1.36 -11.03 6.32
CA ALA A 55 0.05 -11.37 6.37
C ALA A 55 0.40 -12.19 7.60
N GLN A 56 1.21 -13.21 7.43
CA GLN A 56 1.81 -14.02 8.51
C GLN A 56 3.18 -14.54 8.10
N GLN A 57 4.02 -14.92 9.05
CA GLN A 57 5.30 -15.57 8.76
C GLN A 57 5.04 -17.05 8.36
N PHE A 58 5.29 -17.53 7.16
CA PHE A 58 5.79 -16.83 5.98
C PHE A 58 4.80 -17.03 4.85
N ASN A 59 3.59 -16.55 5.03
CA ASN A 59 2.49 -16.79 4.10
C ASN A 59 1.61 -15.54 3.95
N TRP A 60 0.93 -15.46 2.82
CA TRP A 60 -0.05 -14.43 2.53
C TRP A 60 -1.38 -15.08 2.18
N LYS A 61 -2.46 -14.51 2.66
CA LYS A 61 -3.81 -14.90 2.28
C LYS A 61 -4.60 -13.68 1.81
N ALA A 62 -5.36 -13.87 0.76
CA ALA A 62 -6.34 -12.91 0.28
C ALA A 62 -7.73 -13.41 0.63
N ARG A 63 -8.58 -12.55 1.20
CA ARG A 63 -9.99 -12.78 1.41
C ARG A 63 -10.78 -11.77 0.60
N TYR A 64 -11.61 -12.26 -0.30
CA TYR A 64 -12.50 -11.48 -1.13
C TYR A 64 -13.87 -11.42 -0.48
N ALA A 65 -14.47 -10.25 -0.53
CA ALA A 65 -15.76 -9.94 0.11
C ALA A 65 -16.99 -10.45 -0.66
N GLY A 66 -16.83 -11.54 -1.43
CA GLY A 66 -17.94 -12.19 -2.10
C GLY A 66 -18.76 -11.33 -3.07
N GLU A 67 -20.01 -11.69 -3.24
CA GLU A 67 -20.96 -10.99 -4.14
C GLU A 67 -21.51 -9.71 -3.53
N ASP A 68 -21.63 -9.67 -2.19
CA ASP A 68 -22.15 -8.49 -1.49
C ASP A 68 -21.11 -7.38 -1.30
N ASN A 69 -19.83 -7.66 -1.63
CA ASN A 69 -18.68 -6.76 -1.51
C ASN A 69 -18.45 -6.23 -0.08
N VAL A 70 -18.89 -6.99 0.94
CA VAL A 70 -18.75 -6.67 2.36
C VAL A 70 -18.01 -7.79 3.08
N LEU A 71 -16.82 -7.51 3.60
CA LEU A 71 -16.07 -8.49 4.39
C LEU A 71 -16.81 -8.81 5.69
N GLY A 72 -16.99 -10.08 5.95
CA GLY A 72 -17.50 -10.56 7.23
C GLY A 72 -16.60 -10.18 8.39
N LYS A 73 -17.18 -10.08 9.58
CA LYS A 73 -16.45 -9.74 10.82
C LYS A 73 -15.33 -10.73 11.09
N SER A 74 -14.25 -10.22 11.63
CA SER A 74 -13.12 -11.04 12.05
C SER A 74 -12.58 -10.53 13.39
N ASN A 75 -12.16 -11.47 14.23
CA ASN A 75 -11.61 -11.16 15.53
C ASN A 75 -10.43 -12.10 15.85
N VAL A 76 -9.38 -11.55 16.43
CA VAL A 76 -8.19 -12.31 16.83
C VAL A 76 -8.54 -13.47 17.79
N ARG A 77 -9.60 -13.35 18.59
CA ARG A 77 -10.07 -14.40 19.52
C ARG A 77 -10.72 -15.58 18.83
N LEU A 78 -11.11 -15.42 17.54
CA LEU A 78 -11.72 -16.47 16.72
C LEU A 78 -10.68 -17.21 15.86
N ILE A 79 -9.41 -16.84 15.97
CA ILE A 79 -8.33 -17.54 15.27
C ILE A 79 -8.23 -18.96 15.84
N ASP A 80 -8.46 -19.94 14.97
CA ASP A 80 -8.39 -21.35 15.30
C ASP A 80 -7.61 -22.09 14.18
N ILE A 81 -6.40 -22.52 14.51
CA ILE A 81 -5.51 -23.18 13.55
C ILE A 81 -6.03 -24.58 13.20
N ASP A 82 -6.61 -25.27 14.18
CA ASP A 82 -7.10 -26.64 14.00
C ASP A 82 -8.31 -26.69 13.08
N ARG A 83 -9.13 -25.64 13.10
CA ARG A 83 -10.29 -25.47 12.21
C ARG A 83 -9.97 -24.71 10.93
N ALA A 84 -8.70 -24.43 10.67
CA ALA A 84 -8.24 -23.62 9.53
C ALA A 84 -8.79 -22.18 9.47
N ASN A 85 -9.36 -21.66 10.57
CA ASN A 85 -9.82 -20.28 10.70
C ASN A 85 -8.68 -19.35 11.12
N ILE A 86 -7.68 -19.22 10.27
CA ILE A 86 -6.46 -18.46 10.55
C ILE A 86 -6.71 -16.96 10.56
N LEU A 87 -7.71 -16.48 9.82
CA LEU A 87 -8.08 -15.07 9.75
C LEU A 87 -8.98 -14.64 10.92
N GLY A 88 -9.48 -15.59 11.72
CA GLY A 88 -10.42 -15.33 12.81
C GLY A 88 -11.76 -14.79 12.31
N VAL A 89 -12.25 -15.31 11.19
CA VAL A 89 -13.54 -14.93 10.62
C VAL A 89 -14.66 -15.44 11.52
N ASP A 90 -15.69 -14.64 11.73
CA ASP A 90 -16.89 -15.02 12.47
C ASP A 90 -17.83 -15.77 11.52
N GLU A 91 -17.91 -17.09 11.67
CA GLU A 91 -18.77 -17.95 10.85
C GLU A 91 -20.28 -17.71 11.08
N ASN A 92 -20.65 -17.01 12.16
CA ASN A 92 -22.04 -16.65 12.45
C ASN A 92 -22.43 -15.30 11.84
N ASP A 93 -21.50 -14.56 11.28
CA ASP A 93 -21.79 -13.30 10.60
C ASP A 93 -22.29 -13.59 9.18
N ILE A 94 -23.44 -13.06 8.84
CA ILE A 94 -24.08 -13.27 7.55
C ILE A 94 -23.22 -12.85 6.37
N TYR A 95 -22.38 -11.82 6.56
CA TYR A 95 -21.46 -11.32 5.56
C TYR A 95 -20.21 -12.19 5.36
N SER A 96 -19.99 -13.18 6.23
CA SER A 96 -18.87 -14.11 6.07
C SER A 96 -19.20 -15.28 5.13
N ALA A 97 -20.47 -15.50 4.82
CA ALA A 97 -20.93 -16.71 4.16
C ALA A 97 -20.45 -16.86 2.71
N ASP A 98 -20.23 -15.75 2.02
CA ASP A 98 -19.75 -15.70 0.63
C ASP A 98 -18.30 -15.22 0.50
N ASP A 99 -17.63 -14.95 1.61
CA ASP A 99 -16.20 -14.60 1.63
C ASP A 99 -15.34 -15.74 1.06
N VAL A 100 -14.45 -15.42 0.12
CA VAL A 100 -13.56 -16.41 -0.51
C VAL A 100 -12.12 -16.19 -0.05
N ILE A 101 -11.55 -17.19 0.62
CA ILE A 101 -10.16 -17.15 1.10
C ILE A 101 -9.27 -17.94 0.15
N THR A 102 -8.19 -17.33 -0.31
CA THR A 102 -7.21 -17.94 -1.21
C THR A 102 -5.78 -17.47 -0.91
N THR A 103 -4.81 -18.19 -1.46
CA THR A 103 -3.38 -17.79 -1.44
C THR A 103 -2.94 -17.06 -2.70
N GLU A 104 -3.81 -16.98 -3.69
CA GLU A 104 -3.55 -16.29 -4.95
C GLU A 104 -4.31 -14.98 -5.00
N LEU A 105 -3.67 -13.93 -5.53
CA LEU A 105 -4.25 -12.61 -5.67
C LEU A 105 -4.69 -12.38 -7.12
N HIS A 106 -6.02 -12.32 -7.32
CA HIS A 106 -6.65 -12.04 -8.61
C HIS A 106 -7.34 -10.69 -8.57
N LEU A 107 -6.92 -9.77 -9.42
CA LEU A 107 -7.45 -8.41 -9.47
C LEU A 107 -8.03 -8.11 -10.84
N PRO A 108 -9.22 -7.48 -10.93
CA PRO A 108 -9.78 -7.04 -12.18
C PRO A 108 -9.01 -5.84 -12.74
N VAL A 109 -8.89 -5.76 -14.06
CA VAL A 109 -8.39 -4.56 -14.75
C VAL A 109 -9.51 -3.52 -14.83
N ASP A 110 -9.14 -2.23 -14.76
CA ASP A 110 -10.02 -1.07 -14.85
C ASP A 110 -11.13 -0.98 -13.78
N ARG A 111 -11.06 -1.83 -12.74
CA ARG A 111 -11.92 -1.72 -11.55
C ARG A 111 -11.07 -1.31 -10.35
N PRO A 112 -11.50 -0.31 -9.55
CA PRO A 112 -10.84 0.03 -8.30
C PRO A 112 -10.85 -1.15 -7.32
N VAL A 113 -9.74 -1.32 -6.62
CA VAL A 113 -9.60 -2.33 -5.56
C VAL A 113 -9.24 -1.64 -4.26
N LEU A 114 -10.02 -1.89 -3.22
CA LEU A 114 -9.75 -1.46 -1.86
C LEU A 114 -9.10 -2.61 -1.09
N PHE A 115 -7.83 -2.46 -0.77
CA PHE A 115 -7.14 -3.38 0.13
C PHE A 115 -7.39 -3.01 1.58
N VAL A 116 -7.81 -4.01 2.35
CA VAL A 116 -7.88 -3.98 3.82
C VAL A 116 -6.77 -4.90 4.32
N MET A 117 -5.74 -4.35 4.93
CA MET A 117 -4.53 -5.10 5.26
C MET A 117 -4.41 -5.32 6.76
N ARG A 118 -4.12 -6.56 7.15
CA ARG A 118 -3.87 -6.96 8.53
C ARG A 118 -2.65 -7.87 8.61
N SER A 119 -2.08 -7.96 9.80
CA SER A 119 -1.01 -8.91 10.12
C SER A 119 -1.37 -9.73 11.35
N GLN A 120 -0.96 -11.00 11.34
CA GLN A 120 -1.13 -11.91 12.46
C GLN A 120 -0.04 -11.72 13.52
N ASP A 121 1.18 -11.51 13.12
CA ASP A 121 2.38 -11.65 13.96
C ASP A 121 3.23 -10.38 14.01
N VAL A 122 4.01 -10.11 12.98
CA VAL A 122 4.95 -8.97 12.90
C VAL A 122 4.55 -7.99 11.79
N LEU A 123 5.31 -6.94 11.64
CA LEU A 123 5.18 -6.00 10.53
C LEU A 123 5.57 -6.67 9.21
N HIS A 124 4.65 -6.67 8.26
CA HIS A 124 4.89 -7.09 6.87
C HIS A 124 4.68 -5.92 5.93
N SER A 125 5.38 -5.92 4.81
CA SER A 125 5.18 -4.92 3.76
C SER A 125 4.55 -5.58 2.53
N ALA A 126 3.33 -5.19 2.22
CA ALA A 126 2.68 -5.57 0.97
C ALA A 126 3.30 -4.73 -0.16
N TYR A 127 4.40 -5.25 -0.73
CA TYR A 127 5.17 -4.60 -1.76
C TYR A 127 4.79 -5.11 -3.14
N MET A 128 4.13 -4.27 -3.91
CA MET A 128 3.62 -4.56 -5.25
C MET A 128 4.25 -3.61 -6.28
N PRO A 129 5.51 -3.85 -6.69
CA PRO A 129 6.29 -2.88 -7.48
C PRO A 129 5.69 -2.59 -8.86
N HIS A 130 5.02 -3.56 -9.48
CA HIS A 130 4.38 -3.36 -10.78
C HIS A 130 3.15 -2.45 -10.72
N PHE A 131 2.50 -2.36 -9.55
CA PHE A 131 1.44 -1.40 -9.27
C PHE A 131 1.96 -0.08 -8.68
N ARG A 132 3.27 0.04 -8.44
CA ARG A 132 3.91 1.15 -7.70
C ARG A 132 3.25 1.38 -6.33
N ALA A 133 2.79 0.31 -5.72
CA ALA A 133 2.07 0.32 -4.46
C ALA A 133 2.86 -0.40 -3.38
N GLN A 134 2.87 0.19 -2.19
CA GLN A 134 3.42 -0.41 -0.98
C GLN A 134 2.63 0.07 0.21
N MET A 135 2.20 -0.86 1.06
CA MET A 135 1.56 -0.55 2.32
C MET A 135 1.95 -1.60 3.37
N ASN A 136 2.13 -1.15 4.60
CA ASN A 136 2.46 -2.06 5.69
C ASN A 136 1.22 -2.72 6.27
N CYS A 137 1.30 -4.03 6.50
CA CYS A 137 0.37 -4.78 7.33
C CYS A 137 0.90 -4.74 8.77
N VAL A 138 0.14 -4.11 9.67
CA VAL A 138 0.57 -3.85 11.06
C VAL A 138 -0.24 -4.72 12.01
N PRO A 139 0.38 -5.48 12.93
CA PRO A 139 -0.35 -6.22 13.94
C PRO A 139 -1.22 -5.29 14.81
N GLY A 140 -2.48 -5.69 15.02
CA GLY A 140 -3.43 -4.92 15.83
C GLY A 140 -3.99 -3.65 15.16
N MET A 141 -3.59 -3.35 13.93
CA MET A 141 -4.09 -2.20 13.17
C MET A 141 -4.51 -2.60 11.77
N VAL A 142 -5.64 -2.07 11.32
CA VAL A 142 -6.09 -2.23 9.93
C VAL A 142 -5.56 -1.06 9.12
N THR A 143 -4.73 -1.36 8.12
CA THR A 143 -4.30 -0.38 7.12
C THR A 143 -5.09 -0.55 5.82
N LYS A 144 -5.28 0.54 5.09
CA LYS A 144 -6.08 0.53 3.86
C LYS A 144 -5.35 1.24 2.75
N PHE A 145 -5.51 0.74 1.54
CA PHE A 145 -4.97 1.35 0.34
C PHE A 145 -5.84 1.02 -0.86
N THR A 146 -6.00 1.95 -1.79
CA THR A 146 -6.79 1.74 -3.01
C THR A 146 -5.99 2.07 -4.24
N PHE A 147 -6.16 1.27 -5.29
CA PHE A 147 -5.65 1.57 -6.63
C PHE A 147 -6.49 0.84 -7.69
N THR A 148 -6.34 1.25 -8.93
CA THR A 148 -7.00 0.60 -10.08
C THR A 148 -5.93 -0.01 -10.98
N PRO A 149 -5.88 -1.36 -11.13
CA PRO A 149 -5.02 -2.00 -12.12
C PRO A 149 -5.44 -1.57 -13.53
N ASN A 150 -4.49 -1.17 -14.37
CA ASN A 150 -4.75 -0.67 -15.72
C ASN A 150 -4.08 -1.48 -16.83
N VAL A 151 -3.38 -2.57 -16.46
CA VAL A 151 -2.66 -3.45 -17.38
C VAL A 151 -2.92 -4.90 -16.99
N THR A 152 -3.20 -5.75 -17.95
CA THR A 152 -3.38 -7.19 -17.73
C THR A 152 -2.04 -7.89 -17.46
N THR A 153 -2.09 -9.04 -16.79
CA THR A 153 -0.90 -9.89 -16.59
C THR A 153 -0.28 -10.31 -17.90
N LYS A 154 -1.09 -10.54 -18.95
CA LYS A 154 -0.61 -10.91 -20.28
C LYS A 154 0.19 -9.78 -20.90
N GLU A 155 -0.36 -8.58 -20.97
CA GLU A 155 0.31 -7.39 -21.49
C GLU A 155 1.59 -7.07 -20.72
N MET A 156 1.56 -7.23 -19.39
CA MET A 156 2.74 -7.02 -18.55
C MET A 156 3.86 -8.02 -18.88
N ARG A 157 3.52 -9.29 -19.14
CA ARG A 157 4.49 -10.33 -19.53
C ARG A 157 5.06 -10.12 -20.93
N GLU A 158 4.30 -9.51 -21.82
CA GLU A 158 4.72 -9.18 -23.18
C GLU A 158 5.54 -7.88 -23.27
N ASN A 159 5.63 -7.12 -22.17
CA ASN A 159 6.39 -5.87 -22.14
C ASN A 159 7.91 -6.14 -22.21
N PRO A 160 8.64 -5.59 -23.18
CA PRO A 160 10.07 -5.86 -23.36
C PRO A 160 10.91 -5.55 -22.11
N SER A 161 10.60 -4.47 -21.41
CA SER A 161 11.33 -4.09 -20.18
C SER A 161 11.15 -5.10 -19.04
N MET A 162 10.03 -5.84 -19.02
CA MET A 162 9.78 -6.92 -18.05
C MET A 162 10.50 -8.21 -18.46
N ILE A 163 10.53 -8.51 -19.75
CA ILE A 163 11.25 -9.67 -20.30
C ILE A 163 12.74 -9.56 -19.96
N ASP A 164 13.36 -8.42 -20.24
CA ASP A 164 14.77 -8.17 -19.92
C ASP A 164 15.05 -8.30 -18.41
N LYS A 165 14.16 -7.80 -17.58
CA LYS A 165 14.29 -7.89 -16.13
C LYS A 165 14.19 -9.34 -15.63
N VAL A 166 13.30 -10.14 -16.18
CA VAL A 166 13.16 -11.57 -15.84
C VAL A 166 14.40 -12.36 -16.30
N ILE A 167 14.90 -12.10 -17.50
CA ILE A 167 16.13 -12.72 -18.01
C ILE A 167 17.30 -12.41 -17.08
N ASN A 168 17.48 -11.15 -16.68
CA ASN A 168 18.56 -10.75 -15.78
C ASN A 168 18.46 -11.42 -14.40
N ILE A 169 17.24 -11.57 -13.85
CA ILE A 169 17.03 -12.25 -12.58
C ILE A 169 17.36 -13.74 -12.68
N ASN A 170 16.99 -14.39 -13.79
CA ASN A 170 17.29 -15.81 -14.01
C ASN A 170 18.79 -16.03 -14.16
N ASN A 171 19.50 -15.21 -14.93
CA ASN A 171 20.95 -15.28 -15.05
C ASN A 171 21.64 -15.17 -13.69
N ILE A 172 21.22 -14.23 -12.82
CA ILE A 172 21.78 -14.08 -11.47
C ILE A 172 21.53 -15.33 -10.60
N ARG A 173 20.44 -16.08 -10.84
CA ARG A 173 20.13 -17.31 -10.10
C ARG A 173 20.94 -18.51 -10.57
N GLU A 174 21.27 -18.57 -11.85
CA GLU A 174 22.08 -19.65 -12.43
C GLU A 174 23.56 -19.51 -12.08
N ASP A 175 24.03 -18.28 -11.78
CA ASP A 175 25.41 -17.99 -11.38
C ASP A 175 25.70 -18.27 -9.87
N LYS A 176 24.76 -18.79 -9.09
CA LYS A 176 24.89 -19.16 -7.67
C LYS A 176 24.78 -20.65 -7.42
#